data_fcd336d4f02346dc5c5fa6866ea59107
#
_entry.id   fcd336d4f02346dc5c5fa6866ea59107
#
_cell.length_a   1.000
_cell.length_b   1.000
_cell.length_c   1.000
_cell.angle_alpha   90.00
_cell.angle_beta   90.00
_cell.angle_gamma   90.00
#
_symmetry.space_group_name_H-M   'P 1'
#
loop_
_entity.id
_entity.type
_entity.pdbx_description
1 polymer ?
#
loop_
_entity_poly.entity_id
_entity_poly.type
_entity_poly.pdbx_seq_one_letter_code
_entity_poly.pdbx_strand_id
1 'polypeptide(L)'
;MARRSFEYRPDRTEGSLLARFLPTKKQRQKLLKWSLYSLLVLVLSLLQDVLLCKVRILGTTTDLVPCCIMLICMLEGAQRSSIFCVTAALFFVASGSSPGYYVMPAITLIAMVVTMFRQGYLRLSFGTVFACLAVAVFGYEMIVFAVEWISGRVLLERMTAFTLKAALSLAVAPLLYPMAAAIEKIGGESWKE
;
A
#
# COMPACT_ATOMS: atom_id res chain seq x y z
N MET A 1 -39.05 -4.29 -53.52
CA MET A 1 -39.31 -5.23 -52.40
C MET A 1 -37.99 -5.88 -52.01
N ALA A 2 -37.35 -5.39 -50.96
CA ALA A 2 -36.07 -5.92 -50.50
C ALA A 2 -36.33 -6.99 -49.44
N ARG A 3 -35.99 -8.24 -49.72
CA ARG A 3 -35.97 -9.34 -48.79
C ARG A 3 -34.86 -9.12 -47.75
N ARG A 4 -35.22 -8.75 -46.51
CA ARG A 4 -34.29 -8.83 -45.38
C ARG A 4 -34.06 -10.33 -45.09
N SER A 5 -32.86 -10.81 -45.41
CA SER A 5 -32.38 -12.11 -44.92
C SER A 5 -32.20 -12.02 -43.40
N PHE A 6 -33.03 -12.76 -42.66
CA PHE A 6 -32.86 -13.00 -41.23
C PHE A 6 -31.60 -13.85 -41.08
N GLU A 7 -30.47 -13.21 -40.72
CA GLU A 7 -29.26 -13.90 -40.34
C GLU A 7 -29.44 -14.45 -38.95
N TYR A 8 -29.71 -15.76 -38.86
CA TYR A 8 -29.81 -16.50 -37.59
C TYR A 8 -28.45 -16.42 -36.90
N ARG A 9 -28.32 -15.58 -35.89
CA ARG A 9 -27.20 -15.63 -34.93
C ARG A 9 -27.50 -16.74 -33.94
N PRO A 10 -26.75 -17.86 -33.93
CA PRO A 10 -26.91 -18.87 -32.91
C PRO A 10 -26.61 -18.23 -31.55
N ASP A 11 -27.57 -18.33 -30.64
CA ASP A 11 -27.43 -17.93 -29.25
C ASP A 11 -26.22 -18.64 -28.65
N ARG A 12 -25.22 -17.85 -28.23
CA ARG A 12 -24.04 -18.30 -27.50
C ARG A 12 -24.43 -18.66 -26.05
N THR A 13 -25.37 -19.58 -25.86
CA THR A 13 -25.86 -19.98 -24.54
C THR A 13 -25.24 -21.27 -23.98
N GLU A 14 -24.26 -21.87 -24.68
CA GLU A 14 -23.54 -23.03 -24.16
C GLU A 14 -22.04 -22.81 -23.96
N GLY A 15 -21.68 -21.65 -23.42
CA GLY A 15 -20.36 -21.48 -22.79
C GLY A 15 -20.39 -22.19 -21.45
N SER A 16 -19.74 -23.36 -21.34
CA SER A 16 -19.62 -24.15 -20.13
C SER A 16 -19.46 -23.28 -18.89
N LEU A 17 -20.16 -23.61 -17.79
CA LEU A 17 -20.04 -22.93 -16.49
C LEU A 17 -18.57 -22.74 -16.08
N LEU A 18 -17.68 -23.62 -16.51
CA LEU A 18 -16.22 -23.51 -16.37
C LEU A 18 -15.61 -22.31 -17.09
N ALA A 19 -16.17 -21.90 -18.25
CA ALA A 19 -15.67 -20.69 -18.95
C ALA A 19 -16.00 -19.39 -18.20
N ARG A 20 -17.01 -19.39 -17.33
CA ARG A 20 -17.35 -18.27 -16.46
C ARG A 20 -16.37 -18.10 -15.28
N PHE A 21 -15.70 -19.19 -14.88
CA PHE A 21 -14.72 -19.17 -13.78
C PHE A 21 -13.28 -18.92 -14.26
N LEU A 22 -13.00 -19.00 -15.56
CA LEU A 22 -11.67 -18.69 -16.08
C LEU A 22 -11.46 -17.16 -16.09
N PRO A 23 -10.54 -16.64 -15.27
CA PRO A 23 -10.28 -15.20 -15.22
C PRO A 23 -9.77 -14.74 -16.59
N THR A 24 -10.37 -13.67 -17.12
CA THR A 24 -9.93 -13.01 -18.35
C THR A 24 -8.49 -12.55 -18.22
N LYS A 25 -7.76 -12.38 -19.36
CA LYS A 25 -6.35 -11.92 -19.34
C LYS A 25 -6.15 -10.69 -18.45
N LYS A 26 -7.08 -9.73 -18.50
CA LYS A 26 -7.06 -8.53 -17.63
C LYS A 26 -7.22 -8.86 -16.15
N GLN A 27 -8.07 -9.82 -15.80
CA GLN A 27 -8.25 -10.25 -14.40
C GLN A 27 -7.01 -10.98 -13.88
N ARG A 28 -6.39 -11.83 -14.69
CA ARG A 28 -5.12 -12.49 -14.33
C ARG A 28 -4.01 -11.50 -14.08
N GLN A 29 -3.89 -10.46 -14.90
CA GLN A 29 -2.89 -9.39 -14.68
C GLN A 29 -3.17 -8.61 -13.40
N LYS A 30 -4.44 -8.28 -13.09
CA LYS A 30 -4.81 -7.65 -11.81
C LYS A 30 -4.48 -8.54 -10.61
N LEU A 31 -4.83 -9.82 -10.67
CA LEU A 31 -4.50 -10.78 -9.60
C LEU A 31 -2.98 -10.90 -9.40
N LEU A 32 -2.23 -11.01 -10.50
CA LEU A 32 -0.77 -11.07 -10.45
C LEU A 32 -0.18 -9.82 -9.78
N LYS A 33 -0.67 -8.63 -10.14
CA LYS A 33 -0.25 -7.36 -9.57
C LYS A 33 -0.45 -7.31 -8.06
N TRP A 34 -1.67 -7.63 -7.59
CA TRP A 34 -1.99 -7.63 -6.16
C TRP A 34 -1.25 -8.72 -5.38
N SER A 35 -1.03 -9.89 -6.02
CA SER A 35 -0.20 -10.96 -5.44
C SER A 35 1.26 -10.51 -5.28
N LEU A 36 1.82 -9.78 -6.25
CA LEU A 36 3.18 -9.24 -6.15
C LEU A 36 3.30 -8.16 -5.06
N TYR A 37 2.31 -7.28 -4.92
CA TYR A 37 2.29 -6.32 -3.81
C TYR A 37 2.18 -7.02 -2.44
N SER A 38 1.32 -8.04 -2.33
CA SER A 38 1.21 -8.82 -1.10
C SER A 38 2.51 -9.54 -0.77
N LEU A 39 3.17 -10.11 -1.79
CA LEU A 39 4.48 -10.75 -1.63
C LEU A 39 5.55 -9.73 -1.20
N LEU A 40 5.56 -8.53 -1.79
CA LEU A 40 6.49 -7.46 -1.41
C LEU A 40 6.31 -7.07 0.06
N VAL A 41 5.07 -6.85 0.52
CA VAL A 41 4.77 -6.52 1.91
C VAL A 41 5.18 -7.66 2.85
N LEU A 42 4.92 -8.91 2.47
CA LEU A 42 5.30 -10.08 3.25
C LEU A 42 6.83 -10.20 3.38
N VAL A 43 7.57 -10.05 2.29
CA VAL A 43 9.05 -10.08 2.31
C VAL A 43 9.60 -8.95 3.18
N LEU A 44 9.05 -7.74 3.08
CA LEU A 44 9.46 -6.61 3.91
C LEU A 44 9.12 -6.82 5.38
N SER A 45 7.98 -7.43 5.70
CA SER A 45 7.63 -7.79 7.09
C SER A 45 8.65 -8.78 7.67
N LEU A 46 8.96 -9.85 6.92
CA LEU A 46 9.99 -10.81 7.36
C LEU A 46 11.36 -10.16 7.51
N LEU A 47 11.73 -9.27 6.59
CA LEU A 47 13.00 -8.54 6.65
C LEU A 47 13.05 -7.60 7.85
N GLN A 48 11.95 -6.92 8.15
CA GLN A 48 11.82 -6.07 9.32
C GLN A 48 11.94 -6.87 10.61
N ASP A 49 11.24 -8.01 10.73
CA ASP A 49 11.19 -8.80 11.95
C ASP A 49 12.50 -9.58 12.21
N VAL A 50 13.15 -10.08 11.15
CA VAL A 50 14.35 -10.93 11.29
C VAL A 50 15.63 -10.10 11.32
N LEU A 51 15.78 -9.12 10.42
CA LEU A 51 17.02 -8.38 10.27
C LEU A 51 17.01 -7.04 10.99
N LEU A 52 15.98 -6.23 10.79
CA LEU A 52 15.96 -4.87 11.31
C LEU A 52 15.63 -4.78 12.79
N CYS A 53 14.95 -5.78 13.34
CA CYS A 53 14.75 -5.87 14.80
C CYS A 53 16.06 -5.96 15.57
N LYS A 54 17.12 -6.54 14.95
CA LYS A 54 18.46 -6.67 15.54
C LYS A 54 19.33 -5.43 15.31
N VAL A 55 19.06 -4.66 14.24
CA VAL A 55 19.83 -3.47 13.89
C VAL A 55 19.17 -2.23 14.48
N ARG A 56 19.60 -1.82 15.65
CA ARG A 56 19.14 -0.57 16.26
C ARG A 56 20.06 0.58 15.82
N ILE A 57 19.57 1.45 14.97
CA ILE A 57 20.28 2.67 14.57
C ILE A 57 19.88 3.78 15.54
N LEU A 58 20.83 4.27 16.33
CA LEU A 58 20.58 5.28 17.37
C LEU A 58 19.49 4.90 18.39
N GLY A 59 19.33 3.58 18.66
CA GLY A 59 18.33 3.08 19.60
C GLY A 59 16.92 2.90 19.04
N THR A 60 16.72 3.19 17.77
CA THR A 60 15.42 3.05 17.06
C THR A 60 15.50 2.00 15.94
N THR A 61 14.36 1.41 15.61
CA THR A 61 14.20 0.49 14.49
C THR A 61 13.44 1.21 13.36
N THR A 62 13.63 0.77 12.12
CA THR A 62 12.90 1.31 10.95
C THR A 62 11.56 0.61 10.78
N ASP A 63 10.50 1.35 10.44
CA ASP A 63 9.18 0.81 10.09
C ASP A 63 8.99 0.80 8.57
N LEU A 64 9.51 -0.24 7.93
CA LEU A 64 9.45 -0.38 6.47
C LEU A 64 8.07 -0.77 5.96
N VAL A 65 7.34 -1.59 6.72
CA VAL A 65 6.03 -2.11 6.28
C VAL A 65 4.98 -1.01 6.15
N PRO A 66 4.76 -0.12 7.15
CA PRO A 66 3.85 1.02 7.00
C PRO A 66 4.25 1.94 5.85
N CYS A 67 5.55 2.22 5.70
CA CYS A 67 6.07 3.04 4.60
C CYS A 67 5.75 2.42 3.22
N CYS A 68 5.95 1.11 3.07
CA CYS A 68 5.64 0.38 1.84
C CYS A 68 4.12 0.37 1.53
N ILE A 69 3.28 0.12 2.53
CA ILE A 69 1.82 0.14 2.38
C ILE A 69 1.36 1.51 1.88
N MET A 70 1.83 2.60 2.51
CA MET A 70 1.50 3.98 2.11
C MET A 70 1.99 4.29 0.70
N LEU A 71 3.20 3.85 0.34
CA LEU A 71 3.75 4.02 -1.01
C LEU A 71 2.88 3.33 -2.07
N ILE A 72 2.48 2.07 -1.84
CA ILE A 72 1.61 1.32 -2.76
C ILE A 72 0.26 2.03 -2.91
N CYS A 73 -0.33 2.50 -1.80
CA CYS A 73 -1.59 3.24 -1.84
C CYS A 73 -1.47 4.52 -2.67
N MET A 74 -0.35 5.23 -2.56
CA MET A 74 -0.10 6.43 -3.35
C MET A 74 0.07 6.12 -4.84
N LEU A 75 0.69 5.02 -5.22
CA LEU A 75 0.86 4.64 -6.62
C LEU A 75 -0.48 4.20 -7.26
N GLU A 76 -1.22 3.33 -6.60
CA GLU A 76 -2.47 2.74 -7.13
C GLU A 76 -3.70 3.66 -7.02
N GLY A 77 -3.67 4.60 -6.09
CA GLY A 77 -4.79 5.49 -5.79
C GLY A 77 -5.79 4.92 -4.78
N ALA A 78 -6.53 5.83 -4.12
CA ALA A 78 -7.36 5.52 -2.96
C ALA A 78 -8.43 4.45 -3.23
N GLN A 79 -9.16 4.57 -4.35
CA GLN A 79 -10.25 3.65 -4.67
C GLN A 79 -9.80 2.20 -4.89
N ARG A 80 -8.62 2.01 -5.51
CA ARG A 80 -8.12 0.68 -5.86
C ARG A 80 -7.34 0.03 -4.73
N SER A 81 -6.65 0.82 -3.94
CA SER A 81 -5.78 0.33 -2.86
C SER A 81 -6.49 0.21 -1.51
N SER A 82 -7.73 0.68 -1.36
CA SER A 82 -8.42 0.69 -0.06
C SER A 82 -8.48 -0.69 0.60
N ILE A 83 -8.94 -1.70 -0.14
CA ILE A 83 -9.04 -3.07 0.38
C ILE A 83 -7.64 -3.63 0.71
N PHE A 84 -6.68 -3.40 -0.18
CA PHE A 84 -5.31 -3.82 0.04
C PHE A 84 -4.69 -3.15 1.28
N CYS A 85 -4.90 -1.85 1.46
CA CYS A 85 -4.40 -1.10 2.60
C CYS A 85 -4.91 -1.68 3.93
N VAL A 86 -6.22 -1.93 4.02
CA VAL A 86 -6.84 -2.53 5.22
C VAL A 86 -6.28 -3.93 5.49
N THR A 87 -6.21 -4.79 4.46
CA THR A 87 -5.72 -6.16 4.63
C THR A 87 -4.23 -6.20 4.97
N ALA A 88 -3.40 -5.35 4.36
CA ALA A 88 -1.98 -5.26 4.66
C ALA A 88 -1.71 -4.68 6.05
N ALA A 89 -2.48 -3.66 6.48
CA ALA A 89 -2.40 -3.12 7.83
C ALA A 89 -2.85 -4.14 8.89
N LEU A 90 -3.91 -4.93 8.61
CA LEU A 90 -4.33 -6.02 9.47
C LEU A 90 -3.25 -7.10 9.59
N PHE A 91 -2.64 -7.49 8.47
CA PHE A 91 -1.53 -8.43 8.46
C PHE A 91 -0.34 -7.93 9.29
N PHE A 92 0.02 -6.65 9.15
CA PHE A 92 1.09 -6.02 9.93
C PHE A 92 0.80 -6.04 11.44
N VAL A 93 -0.45 -5.80 11.85
CA VAL A 93 -0.84 -5.90 13.26
C VAL A 93 -0.83 -7.36 13.73
N ALA A 94 -1.31 -8.30 12.91
CA ALA A 94 -1.35 -9.72 13.24
C ALA A 94 0.04 -10.37 13.33
N SER A 95 1.05 -9.83 12.62
CA SER A 95 2.45 -10.31 12.71
C SER A 95 3.10 -10.01 14.07
N GLY A 96 2.47 -9.18 14.91
CA GLY A 96 3.01 -8.80 16.21
C GLY A 96 4.12 -7.75 16.17
N SER A 97 4.46 -7.23 14.97
CA SER A 97 5.49 -6.19 14.79
C SER A 97 5.00 -4.79 15.15
N SER A 98 3.69 -4.63 15.32
CA SER A 98 3.08 -3.34 15.63
C SER A 98 2.99 -3.10 17.14
N PRO A 99 3.07 -1.83 17.61
CA PRO A 99 2.93 -1.47 19.00
C PRO A 99 1.53 -1.68 19.57
N GLY A 100 0.50 -1.84 18.72
CA GLY A 100 -0.87 -2.07 19.16
C GLY A 100 -1.90 -2.08 18.04
N TYR A 101 -3.15 -2.45 18.37
CA TYR A 101 -4.25 -2.57 17.40
C TYR A 101 -4.66 -1.22 16.77
N TYR A 102 -4.39 -0.10 17.43
CA TYR A 102 -4.66 1.25 16.92
C TYR A 102 -3.82 1.63 15.69
N VAL A 103 -2.77 0.88 15.42
CA VAL A 103 -1.89 1.07 14.26
C VAL A 103 -2.65 0.80 12.95
N MET A 104 -3.54 -0.20 12.92
CA MET A 104 -4.33 -0.53 11.74
C MET A 104 -5.18 0.67 11.25
N PRO A 105 -6.07 1.26 12.07
CA PRO A 105 -6.83 2.43 11.64
C PRO A 105 -5.93 3.65 11.37
N ALA A 106 -4.82 3.82 12.09
CA ALA A 106 -3.89 4.93 11.86
C ALA A 106 -3.26 4.85 10.45
N ILE A 107 -2.71 3.69 10.07
CA ILE A 107 -2.13 3.47 8.73
C ILE A 107 -3.18 3.69 7.65
N THR A 108 -4.36 3.06 7.80
CA THR A 108 -5.40 3.13 6.77
C THR A 108 -5.94 4.52 6.58
N LEU A 109 -6.19 5.26 7.66
CA LEU A 109 -6.72 6.61 7.61
C LEU A 109 -5.72 7.56 6.95
N ILE A 110 -4.47 7.56 7.41
CA ILE A 110 -3.43 8.44 6.87
C ILE A 110 -3.16 8.12 5.40
N ALA A 111 -2.99 6.84 5.07
CA ALA A 111 -2.76 6.41 3.69
C ALA A 111 -3.88 6.89 2.76
N MET A 112 -5.15 6.75 3.19
CA MET A 112 -6.30 7.19 2.38
C MET A 112 -6.37 8.71 2.24
N VAL A 113 -6.26 9.45 3.34
CA VAL A 113 -6.32 10.92 3.33
C VAL A 113 -5.23 11.50 2.44
N VAL A 114 -3.97 11.08 2.62
CA VAL A 114 -2.85 11.62 1.83
C VAL A 114 -2.95 11.19 0.37
N THR A 115 -3.41 9.96 0.09
CA THR A 115 -3.61 9.50 -1.29
C THR A 115 -4.73 10.26 -1.99
N MET A 116 -5.86 10.52 -1.31
CA MET A 116 -6.96 11.33 -1.85
C MET A 116 -6.50 12.77 -2.11
N PHE A 117 -5.76 13.36 -1.18
CA PHE A 117 -5.19 14.70 -1.36
C PHE A 117 -4.26 14.75 -2.57
N ARG A 118 -3.35 13.78 -2.69
CA ARG A 118 -2.45 13.68 -3.85
C ARG A 118 -3.23 13.58 -5.16
N GLN A 119 -4.25 12.72 -5.23
CA GLN A 119 -5.05 12.54 -6.44
C GLN A 119 -5.83 13.78 -6.86
N GLY A 120 -6.31 14.57 -5.89
CA GLY A 120 -7.09 15.77 -6.16
C GLY A 120 -6.26 16.99 -6.57
N TYR A 121 -5.01 17.10 -6.09
CA TYR A 121 -4.25 18.34 -6.21
C TYR A 121 -2.87 18.20 -6.87
N LEU A 122 -2.31 17.00 -6.96
CA LEU A 122 -0.92 16.82 -7.37
C LEU A 122 -0.79 15.84 -8.54
N ARG A 123 0.10 16.19 -9.49
CA ARG A 123 0.46 15.28 -10.60
C ARG A 123 1.36 14.16 -10.08
N LEU A 124 1.26 12.98 -10.71
CA LEU A 124 2.11 11.82 -10.39
C LEU A 124 3.55 12.10 -10.84
N SER A 125 4.36 12.60 -9.92
CA SER A 125 5.81 12.78 -10.09
C SER A 125 6.54 12.10 -8.93
N PHE A 126 7.77 11.64 -9.15
CA PHE A 126 8.58 11.06 -8.07
C PHE A 126 8.66 11.99 -6.86
N GLY A 127 8.94 13.29 -7.09
CA GLY A 127 9.05 14.27 -6.02
C GLY A 127 7.74 14.47 -5.23
N THR A 128 6.60 14.50 -5.92
CA THR A 128 5.28 14.64 -5.26
C THR A 128 4.91 13.41 -4.45
N VAL A 129 5.17 12.21 -4.98
CA VAL A 129 4.95 10.95 -4.25
C VAL A 129 5.83 10.91 -3.01
N PHE A 130 7.10 11.27 -3.14
CA PHE A 130 8.04 11.27 -2.02
C PHE A 130 7.68 12.32 -0.94
N ALA A 131 7.28 13.53 -1.34
CA ALA A 131 6.82 14.55 -0.41
C ALA A 131 5.54 14.12 0.35
N CYS A 132 4.55 13.58 -0.37
CA CYS A 132 3.34 13.03 0.25
C CYS A 132 3.63 11.85 1.17
N LEU A 133 4.57 10.96 0.77
CA LEU A 133 5.00 9.84 1.60
C LEU A 133 5.68 10.32 2.88
N ALA A 134 6.51 11.37 2.80
CA ALA A 134 7.12 11.99 3.97
C ALA A 134 6.05 12.47 4.95
N VAL A 135 5.07 13.24 4.47
CA VAL A 135 3.95 13.72 5.32
C VAL A 135 3.18 12.55 5.93
N ALA A 136 2.92 11.49 5.15
CA ALA A 136 2.18 10.33 5.63
C ALA A 136 2.97 9.56 6.72
N VAL A 137 4.24 9.29 6.51
CA VAL A 137 5.09 8.54 7.47
C VAL A 137 5.29 9.34 8.74
N PHE A 138 5.61 10.65 8.64
CA PHE A 138 5.72 11.50 9.83
C PHE A 138 4.38 11.63 10.57
N GLY A 139 3.28 11.80 9.85
CA GLY A 139 1.94 11.86 10.45
C GLY A 139 1.58 10.57 11.19
N TYR A 140 1.89 9.43 10.59
CA TYR A 140 1.71 8.11 11.21
C TYR A 140 2.50 7.97 12.51
N GLU A 141 3.81 8.25 12.49
CA GLU A 141 4.65 8.15 13.69
C GLU A 141 4.21 9.13 14.79
N MET A 142 3.74 10.33 14.43
CA MET A 142 3.20 11.28 15.39
C MET A 142 1.89 10.80 16.02
N ILE A 143 1.00 10.14 15.27
CA ILE A 143 -0.22 9.55 15.83
C ILE A 143 0.14 8.39 16.78
N VAL A 144 1.06 7.51 16.37
CA VAL A 144 1.52 6.41 17.22
C VAL A 144 2.12 6.96 18.52
N PHE A 145 3.00 7.96 18.43
CA PHE A 145 3.57 8.64 19.59
C PHE A 145 2.49 9.24 20.51
N ALA A 146 1.52 9.96 19.94
CA ALA A 146 0.46 10.59 20.71
C ALA A 146 -0.39 9.57 21.49
N VAL A 147 -0.75 8.47 20.85
CA VAL A 147 -1.53 7.39 21.48
C VAL A 147 -0.72 6.73 22.61
N GLU A 148 0.55 6.44 22.39
CA GLU A 148 1.42 5.83 23.42
C GLU A 148 1.69 6.78 24.58
N TRP A 149 1.85 8.07 24.30
CA TRP A 149 2.02 9.11 25.32
C TRP A 149 0.75 9.26 26.18
N ILE A 150 -0.43 9.38 25.56
CA ILE A 150 -1.72 9.45 26.28
C ILE A 150 -1.95 8.18 27.11
N SER A 151 -1.51 7.02 26.62
CA SER A 151 -1.60 5.75 27.33
C SER A 151 -0.56 5.59 28.45
N GLY A 152 0.30 6.59 28.67
CA GLY A 152 1.35 6.57 29.69
C GLY A 152 2.49 5.60 29.44
N ARG A 153 2.60 5.04 28.24
CA ARG A 153 3.63 4.05 27.87
C ARG A 153 4.96 4.69 27.49
N VAL A 154 4.92 5.92 27.00
CA VAL A 154 6.08 6.63 26.48
C VAL A 154 6.18 8.02 27.08
N LEU A 155 7.40 8.42 27.48
CA LEU A 155 7.71 9.77 27.95
C LEU A 155 7.90 10.74 26.78
N LEU A 156 7.65 12.03 27.03
CA LEU A 156 7.78 13.09 26.02
C LEU A 156 9.19 13.16 25.40
N GLU A 157 10.21 12.81 26.19
CA GLU A 157 11.62 12.78 25.74
C GLU A 157 11.89 11.84 24.58
N ARG A 158 11.03 10.83 24.37
CA ARG A 158 11.16 9.88 23.27
C ARG A 158 10.60 10.37 21.93
N MET A 159 10.05 11.57 21.88
CA MET A 159 9.56 12.17 20.63
C MET A 159 10.65 12.20 19.54
N THR A 160 11.91 12.47 19.93
CA THR A 160 13.05 12.44 19.02
C THR A 160 13.31 11.07 18.40
N ALA A 161 13.02 9.98 19.13
CA ALA A 161 13.16 8.63 18.64
C ALA A 161 12.12 8.30 17.55
N PHE A 162 10.88 8.79 17.69
CA PHE A 162 9.83 8.62 16.69
C PHE A 162 10.10 9.44 15.42
N THR A 163 10.59 10.67 15.56
CA THR A 163 10.99 11.48 14.40
C THR A 163 12.17 10.85 13.65
N LEU A 164 13.15 10.31 14.37
CA LEU A 164 14.27 9.59 13.77
C LEU A 164 13.82 8.30 13.07
N LYS A 165 12.89 7.57 13.66
CA LYS A 165 12.27 6.38 13.08
C LYS A 165 11.57 6.71 11.75
N ALA A 166 10.78 7.79 11.71
CA ALA A 166 10.16 8.29 10.49
C ALA A 166 11.21 8.66 9.42
N ALA A 167 12.27 9.38 9.81
CA ALA A 167 13.33 9.76 8.89
C ALA A 167 14.09 8.57 8.32
N LEU A 168 14.40 7.57 9.14
CA LEU A 168 15.05 6.32 8.70
C LEU A 168 14.17 5.52 7.75
N SER A 169 12.86 5.41 8.05
CA SER A 169 11.90 4.72 7.18
C SER A 169 11.77 5.43 5.83
N LEU A 170 11.80 6.77 5.83
CA LEU A 170 11.77 7.57 4.62
C LEU A 170 13.07 7.46 3.79
N ALA A 171 14.21 7.29 4.45
CA ALA A 171 15.50 7.11 3.75
C ALA A 171 15.54 5.82 2.91
N VAL A 172 14.76 4.80 3.27
CA VAL A 172 14.64 3.55 2.50
C VAL A 172 13.59 3.67 1.37
N ALA A 173 12.68 4.63 1.43
CA ALA A 173 11.62 4.80 0.45
C ALA A 173 12.09 4.93 -1.01
N PRO A 174 13.21 5.64 -1.34
CA PRO A 174 13.73 5.69 -2.71
C PRO A 174 14.12 4.32 -3.27
N LEU A 175 14.51 3.37 -2.41
CA LEU A 175 14.82 1.99 -2.81
C LEU A 175 13.53 1.18 -3.07
N LEU A 176 12.48 1.42 -2.30
CA LEU A 176 11.19 0.74 -2.45
C LEU A 176 10.40 1.25 -3.65
N TYR A 177 10.55 2.53 -4.00
CA TYR A 177 9.83 3.16 -5.10
C TYR A 177 9.98 2.45 -6.45
N PRO A 178 11.19 2.15 -6.96
CA PRO A 178 11.33 1.48 -8.25
C PRO A 178 10.74 0.06 -8.24
N MET A 179 10.77 -0.63 -7.12
CA MET A 179 10.15 -1.95 -6.99
C MET A 179 8.63 -1.86 -7.09
N ALA A 180 8.01 -0.94 -6.34
CA ALA A 180 6.57 -0.71 -6.37
C ALA A 180 6.11 -0.19 -7.74
N ALA A 181 6.85 0.74 -8.35
CA ALA A 181 6.57 1.28 -9.68
C ALA A 181 6.73 0.24 -10.81
N ALA A 182 7.64 -0.73 -10.66
CA ALA A 182 7.77 -1.84 -11.60
C ALA A 182 6.53 -2.75 -11.56
N ILE A 183 6.00 -3.03 -10.36
CA ILE A 183 4.78 -3.81 -10.19
C ILE A 183 3.55 -3.05 -10.74
N GLU A 184 3.48 -1.74 -10.54
CA GLU A 184 2.41 -0.89 -11.08
C GLU A 184 2.27 -1.06 -12.60
N LYS A 185 3.38 -1.10 -13.32
CA LYS A 185 3.41 -1.23 -14.79
C LYS A 185 2.85 -2.56 -15.32
N ILE A 186 2.87 -3.63 -14.52
CA ILE A 186 2.38 -4.97 -14.93
C ILE A 186 0.86 -4.94 -15.22
N GLY A 187 0.11 -4.03 -14.63
CA GLY A 187 -1.35 -3.94 -14.79
C GLY A 187 -1.84 -3.21 -16.05
N GLY A 188 -0.96 -2.62 -16.86
CA GLY A 188 -1.31 -1.98 -18.16
C GLY A 188 -2.16 -0.71 -18.09
N GLU A 189 -2.60 -0.29 -16.93
CA GLU A 189 -3.35 0.96 -16.70
C GLU A 189 -2.45 1.93 -15.92
N SER A 190 -1.43 2.49 -16.59
CA SER A 190 -0.79 3.67 -16.04
C SER A 190 -1.80 4.82 -16.03
N TRP A 191 -1.97 5.51 -14.92
CA TRP A 191 -2.67 6.78 -14.86
C TRP A 191 -1.90 7.79 -15.74
N LYS A 192 -2.22 7.80 -17.02
CA LYS A 192 -1.91 8.90 -17.92
C LYS A 192 -3.17 9.72 -18.05
N GLU A 193 -3.32 10.68 -17.19
CA GLU A 193 -4.06 11.91 -17.44
C GLU A 193 -3.22 13.09 -16.96
#